data_bf867735b62399e6a7e02e6d41fd9417
#
_entry.id   bf867735b62399e6a7e02e6d41fd9417
#
_cell.length_a   1.000
_cell.length_b   1.000
_cell.length_c   1.000
_cell.angle_alpha   90.00
_cell.angle_beta   90.00
_cell.angle_gamma   90.00
#
_symmetry.space_group_name_H-M   'P 1'
#
loop_
_entity.id
_entity.type
_entity.pdbx_description
1 polymer ?
#
loop_
_entity_poly.entity_id
_entity_poly.type
_entity_poly.pdbx_seq_one_letter_code
_entity_poly.pdbx_strand_id
1 'polypeptide(L)'
;IYVTVFDKHVHLIKLFQTYGFYIHGEKETHNGKEFVYARSLHEPYGDILLDYPRIMTSRANKYLLAIYPEYHTRLFPDSKLVNESPDIVKDISHANSIHKIYICGMRSVMGMKRGDIIVIYRTGDKKGPARYRSVASTLCVVESVKNISEFLSEDSFVDYCIRFSVFSEDELRKIYKERRYPF
;
A
#
# COMPACT_ATOMS: atom_id res chain seq x y z
N ILE A 1 9.97 -12.13 16.22
CA ILE A 1 11.03 -11.71 15.26
C ILE A 1 12.05 -10.89 16.03
N TYR A 2 13.33 -11.15 15.78
CA TYR A 2 14.44 -10.35 16.30
C TYR A 2 15.27 -9.83 15.13
N VAL A 3 15.77 -8.59 15.26
CA VAL A 3 16.66 -7.95 14.30
C VAL A 3 17.66 -7.07 15.04
N THR A 4 18.90 -7.00 14.56
CA THR A 4 19.92 -6.12 15.12
C THR A 4 20.19 -4.96 14.17
N VAL A 5 20.37 -3.77 14.72
CA VAL A 5 20.61 -2.53 13.98
C VAL A 5 21.63 -1.70 14.72
N PHE A 6 22.65 -1.21 14.02
CA PHE A 6 23.59 -0.24 14.60
C PHE A 6 22.88 1.08 14.93
N ASP A 7 23.25 1.69 16.01
CA ASP A 7 22.71 2.96 16.52
C ASP A 7 22.76 4.10 15.49
N LYS A 8 23.76 4.11 14.63
CA LYS A 8 23.95 5.08 13.55
C LYS A 8 22.86 5.03 12.46
N HIS A 9 22.11 3.94 12.34
CA HIS A 9 21.08 3.78 11.32
C HIS A 9 19.72 4.33 11.76
N VAL A 10 19.64 5.60 12.10
CA VAL A 10 18.47 6.28 12.67
C VAL A 10 17.20 6.11 11.84
N HIS A 11 17.29 6.17 10.51
CA HIS A 11 16.15 6.00 9.62
C HIS A 11 15.57 4.58 9.67
N LEU A 12 16.46 3.57 9.72
CA LEU A 12 16.07 2.17 9.84
C LEU A 12 15.43 1.88 11.21
N ILE A 13 15.98 2.48 12.26
CA ILE A 13 15.42 2.43 13.62
C ILE A 13 13.99 2.97 13.63
N LYS A 14 13.77 4.16 13.06
CA LYS A 14 12.42 4.74 12.94
C LYS A 14 11.47 3.85 12.16
N LEU A 15 11.94 3.24 11.06
CA LEU A 15 11.14 2.32 10.27
C LEU A 15 10.69 1.11 11.11
N PHE A 16 11.58 0.47 11.85
CA PHE A 16 11.23 -0.65 12.72
C PHE A 16 10.22 -0.25 13.79
N GLN A 17 10.42 0.91 14.43
CA GLN A 17 9.48 1.42 15.44
C GLN A 17 8.08 1.67 14.84
N THR A 18 8.00 2.19 13.61
CA THR A 18 6.72 2.36 12.89
C THR A 18 5.96 1.05 12.72
N TYR A 19 6.68 -0.06 12.58
CA TYR A 19 6.09 -1.40 12.44
C TYR A 19 6.08 -2.22 13.72
N GLY A 20 6.04 -1.57 14.87
CA GLY A 20 5.81 -2.22 16.17
C GLY A 20 7.00 -3.00 16.73
N PHE A 21 8.22 -2.74 16.24
CA PHE A 21 9.40 -3.27 16.88
C PHE A 21 9.79 -2.39 18.09
N TYR A 22 10.17 -3.02 19.18
CA TYR A 22 10.66 -2.37 20.39
C TYR A 22 12.08 -2.81 20.72
N ILE A 23 12.82 -2.00 21.47
CA ILE A 23 14.17 -2.34 21.93
C ILE A 23 14.05 -3.46 22.97
N HIS A 24 14.61 -4.62 22.65
CA HIS A 24 14.70 -5.77 23.54
C HIS A 24 16.02 -5.82 24.31
N GLY A 25 17.07 -5.28 23.73
CA GLY A 25 18.39 -5.23 24.35
C GLY A 25 19.39 -4.46 23.52
N GLU A 26 20.62 -4.37 24.02
CA GLU A 26 21.74 -3.70 23.42
C GLU A 26 22.98 -4.59 23.48
N LYS A 27 23.89 -4.47 22.53
CA LYS A 27 25.19 -5.11 22.56
C LYS A 27 26.28 -4.19 21.99
N GLU A 28 27.45 -4.22 22.60
CA GLU A 28 28.64 -3.57 22.08
C GLU A 28 29.37 -4.55 21.14
N THR A 29 29.79 -4.05 20.01
CA THR A 29 30.59 -4.79 19.03
C THR A 29 31.82 -3.98 18.64
N HIS A 30 32.78 -4.62 17.99
CA HIS A 30 33.96 -3.92 17.46
C HIS A 30 33.61 -2.87 16.38
N ASN A 31 32.42 -2.95 15.79
CA ASN A 31 31.91 -2.00 14.79
C ASN A 31 30.98 -0.92 15.38
N GLY A 32 30.80 -0.89 16.70
CA GLY A 32 29.94 0.03 17.43
C GLY A 32 28.78 -0.63 18.14
N LYS A 33 27.90 0.19 18.70
CA LYS A 33 26.74 -0.21 19.46
C LYS A 33 25.63 -0.71 18.53
N GLU A 34 25.06 -1.87 18.83
CA GLU A 34 23.87 -2.43 18.16
C GLU A 34 22.69 -2.52 19.13
N PHE A 35 21.53 -2.11 18.66
CA PHE A 35 20.25 -2.40 19.31
C PHE A 35 19.68 -3.72 18.82
N VAL A 36 19.17 -4.52 19.74
CA VAL A 36 18.37 -5.72 19.43
C VAL A 36 16.91 -5.30 19.48
N TYR A 37 16.28 -5.26 18.34
CA TYR A 37 14.84 -5.02 18.23
C TYR A 37 14.09 -6.34 18.23
N ALA A 38 12.95 -6.38 18.91
CA ALA A 38 12.05 -7.52 18.94
C ALA A 38 10.64 -7.10 18.53
N ARG A 39 9.89 -8.05 17.97
CA ARG A 39 8.47 -7.90 17.69
C ARG A 39 7.73 -9.20 17.96
N SER A 40 6.62 -9.13 18.71
CA SER A 40 5.68 -10.24 18.84
C SER A 40 4.83 -10.38 17.59
N LEU A 41 4.61 -11.61 17.13
CA LEU A 41 3.65 -11.92 16.06
C LEU A 41 2.32 -12.46 16.60
N HIS A 42 2.21 -12.67 17.89
CA HIS A 42 1.03 -13.28 18.51
C HIS A 42 0.04 -12.24 19.04
N GLU A 43 0.53 -11.12 19.55
CA GLU A 43 -0.29 -10.08 20.15
C GLU A 43 -0.51 -8.93 19.17
N PRO A 44 -1.77 -8.63 18.78
CA PRO A 44 -2.07 -7.49 17.94
C PRO A 44 -2.05 -6.20 18.76
N TYR A 45 -1.52 -5.13 18.16
CA TYR A 45 -1.56 -3.77 18.71
C TYR A 45 -2.91 -3.08 18.43
N GLY A 46 -3.67 -3.57 17.44
CA GLY A 46 -4.91 -2.94 17.00
C GLY A 46 -4.69 -1.74 16.07
N ASP A 47 -3.48 -1.55 15.59
CA ASP A 47 -3.13 -0.52 14.60
C ASP A 47 -2.61 -1.16 13.32
N ILE A 48 -3.06 -0.66 12.15
CA ILE A 48 -2.76 -1.27 10.85
C ILE A 48 -1.28 -1.22 10.46
N LEU A 49 -0.52 -0.24 10.93
CA LEU A 49 0.93 -0.14 10.66
C LEU A 49 1.73 -0.98 11.66
N LEU A 50 1.41 -0.87 12.94
CA LEU A 50 2.07 -1.66 13.97
C LEU A 50 1.82 -3.16 13.79
N ASP A 51 0.66 -3.55 13.27
CA ASP A 51 0.29 -4.94 13.04
C ASP A 51 0.76 -5.49 11.67
N TYR A 52 1.21 -4.64 10.75
CA TYR A 52 1.67 -5.11 9.43
C TYR A 52 2.73 -6.23 9.54
N PRO A 53 2.66 -7.32 8.76
CA PRO A 53 1.70 -7.62 7.68
C PRO A 53 0.42 -8.35 8.15
N ARG A 54 0.11 -8.38 9.44
CA ARG A 54 -1.10 -8.99 9.96
C ARG A 54 -2.32 -8.19 9.54
N ILE A 55 -3.37 -8.89 9.11
CA ILE A 55 -4.68 -8.31 8.78
C ILE A 55 -5.69 -8.78 9.81
N MET A 56 -6.30 -7.82 10.52
CA MET A 56 -7.36 -8.08 11.48
C MET A 56 -8.70 -8.19 10.75
N THR A 57 -9.21 -9.41 10.59
CA THR A 57 -10.44 -9.68 9.83
C THR A 57 -11.72 -9.57 10.64
N SER A 58 -11.62 -9.62 11.96
CA SER A 58 -12.75 -9.45 12.90
C SER A 58 -13.15 -7.98 12.95
N ARG A 59 -14.45 -7.69 12.84
CA ARG A 59 -15.04 -6.34 12.90
C ARG A 59 -14.73 -5.41 11.72
N ALA A 60 -13.96 -5.86 10.72
CA ALA A 60 -13.70 -5.09 9.49
C ALA A 60 -14.78 -5.39 8.45
N ASN A 61 -15.25 -4.35 7.74
CA ASN A 61 -16.01 -4.55 6.52
C ASN A 61 -15.08 -5.08 5.43
N LYS A 62 -15.64 -5.82 4.48
CA LYS A 62 -14.86 -6.45 3.41
C LYS A 62 -15.43 -6.00 2.08
N TYR A 63 -14.56 -5.47 1.23
CA TYR A 63 -14.92 -4.93 -0.09
C TYR A 63 -14.15 -5.68 -1.18
N LEU A 64 -14.78 -5.81 -2.34
CA LEU A 64 -14.12 -6.30 -3.55
C LEU A 64 -13.89 -5.10 -4.47
N LEU A 65 -12.62 -4.82 -4.78
CA LEU A 65 -12.23 -3.75 -5.67
C LEU A 65 -11.75 -4.32 -7.01
N ALA A 66 -12.54 -4.10 -8.06
CA ALA A 66 -12.20 -4.52 -9.41
C ALA A 66 -11.25 -3.52 -10.06
N ILE A 67 -10.07 -3.98 -10.48
CA ILE A 67 -9.05 -3.16 -11.14
C ILE A 67 -8.73 -3.74 -12.52
N TYR A 68 -8.62 -2.86 -13.53
CA TYR A 68 -8.20 -3.27 -14.85
C TYR A 68 -6.75 -3.75 -14.88
N PRO A 69 -6.41 -4.74 -15.72
CA PRO A 69 -5.09 -5.35 -15.76
C PRO A 69 -3.92 -4.36 -15.85
N GLU A 70 -4.07 -3.33 -16.71
CA GLU A 70 -3.06 -2.30 -16.94
C GLU A 70 -2.69 -1.48 -15.70
N TYR A 71 -3.66 -1.22 -14.81
CA TYR A 71 -3.42 -0.52 -13.54
C TYR A 71 -3.03 -1.49 -12.44
N HIS A 72 -3.60 -2.70 -12.46
CA HIS A 72 -3.35 -3.72 -11.45
C HIS A 72 -1.87 -4.07 -11.34
N THR A 73 -1.24 -4.47 -12.44
CA THR A 73 0.14 -4.95 -12.43
C THR A 73 1.14 -3.82 -12.14
N ARG A 74 0.81 -2.59 -12.51
CA ARG A 74 1.62 -1.40 -12.14
C ARG A 74 1.52 -1.10 -10.64
N LEU A 75 0.35 -1.26 -10.03
CA LEU A 75 0.12 -0.97 -8.61
C LEU A 75 0.59 -2.12 -7.70
N PHE A 76 0.46 -3.37 -8.18
CA PHE A 76 0.79 -4.60 -7.45
C PHE A 76 1.74 -5.49 -8.26
N PRO A 77 3.02 -5.10 -8.40
CA PRO A 77 3.98 -5.81 -9.26
C PRO A 77 4.25 -7.25 -8.79
N ASP A 78 4.17 -7.51 -7.49
CA ASP A 78 4.35 -8.85 -6.92
C ASP A 78 3.20 -9.81 -7.26
N SER A 79 2.06 -9.28 -7.69
CA SER A 79 0.87 -10.05 -8.09
C SER A 79 0.74 -10.19 -9.62
N LYS A 80 1.85 -10.04 -10.35
CA LYS A 80 1.92 -10.21 -11.80
C LYS A 80 1.54 -11.64 -12.20
N LEU A 81 0.77 -11.78 -13.28
CA LEU A 81 0.43 -13.08 -13.83
C LEU A 81 1.54 -13.60 -14.78
N VAL A 82 1.65 -14.91 -14.89
CA VAL A 82 2.68 -15.58 -15.70
C VAL A 82 2.64 -15.15 -17.19
N ASN A 83 1.48 -14.78 -17.69
CA ASN A 83 1.27 -14.37 -19.08
C ASN A 83 1.40 -12.85 -19.33
N GLU A 84 1.88 -12.08 -18.36
CA GLU A 84 2.13 -10.65 -18.51
C GLU A 84 3.60 -10.37 -18.83
N SER A 85 3.83 -9.34 -19.68
CA SER A 85 5.19 -8.95 -20.07
C SER A 85 6.02 -8.50 -18.86
N PRO A 86 7.31 -8.86 -18.77
CA PRO A 86 8.23 -8.35 -17.78
C PRO A 86 8.34 -6.82 -17.76
N ASP A 87 8.20 -6.19 -18.91
CA ASP A 87 8.42 -4.74 -19.10
C ASP A 87 7.32 -3.85 -18.47
N ILE A 88 6.25 -4.44 -17.97
CA ILE A 88 5.17 -3.70 -17.30
C ILE A 88 5.60 -3.19 -15.92
N VAL A 89 6.50 -3.91 -15.27
CA VAL A 89 6.99 -3.57 -13.93
C VAL A 89 8.21 -2.66 -14.07
N LYS A 90 8.06 -1.40 -13.70
CA LYS A 90 9.18 -0.44 -13.59
C LYS A 90 9.62 -0.35 -12.13
N ASP A 91 10.91 -0.19 -11.90
CA ASP A 91 11.45 0.09 -10.57
C ASP A 91 11.17 1.56 -10.20
N ILE A 92 9.96 1.81 -9.73
CA ILE A 92 9.48 3.12 -9.34
C ILE A 92 8.90 3.06 -7.93
N SER A 93 8.87 4.19 -7.24
CA SER A 93 8.56 4.27 -5.81
C SER A 93 7.22 3.63 -5.42
N HIS A 94 6.17 3.78 -6.23
CA HIS A 94 4.87 3.16 -5.93
C HIS A 94 4.87 1.63 -6.07
N ALA A 95 5.76 1.06 -6.91
CA ALA A 95 5.89 -0.39 -7.05
C ALA A 95 6.46 -1.03 -5.76
N ASN A 96 7.44 -0.38 -5.14
CA ASN A 96 8.16 -0.90 -3.99
C ASN A 96 7.54 -0.52 -2.63
N SER A 97 6.53 0.37 -2.62
CA SER A 97 5.86 0.77 -1.38
C SER A 97 4.75 -0.20 -0.99
N ILE A 98 4.61 -0.45 0.32
CA ILE A 98 3.42 -1.13 0.88
C ILE A 98 2.19 -0.20 0.87
N HIS A 99 2.39 1.12 0.87
CA HIS A 99 1.31 2.09 0.72
C HIS A 99 0.94 2.22 -0.75
N LYS A 100 -0.36 2.19 -1.02
CA LYS A 100 -0.92 2.33 -2.38
C LYS A 100 -2.03 3.35 -2.36
N ILE A 101 -2.07 4.21 -3.38
CA ILE A 101 -3.19 5.12 -3.61
C ILE A 101 -3.93 4.68 -4.86
N TYR A 102 -5.22 4.43 -4.71
CA TYR A 102 -6.13 4.12 -5.78
C TYR A 102 -7.11 5.29 -5.96
N ILE A 103 -7.16 5.85 -7.16
CA ILE A 103 -8.01 7.00 -7.50
C ILE A 103 -9.20 6.48 -8.33
N CYS A 104 -10.41 6.80 -7.93
CA CYS A 104 -11.61 6.32 -8.61
C CYS A 104 -12.80 7.30 -8.53
N GLY A 105 -13.84 7.03 -9.33
CA GLY A 105 -15.10 7.77 -9.31
C GLY A 105 -16.23 7.07 -8.57
N MET A 106 -15.94 6.01 -7.81
CA MET A 106 -16.98 5.21 -7.14
C MET A 106 -17.37 5.83 -5.80
N ARG A 107 -18.57 6.36 -5.68
CA ARG A 107 -19.10 6.93 -4.42
C ARG A 107 -19.11 5.94 -3.24
N SER A 108 -19.24 4.66 -3.52
CA SER A 108 -19.27 3.61 -2.48
C SER A 108 -17.99 3.55 -1.64
N VAL A 109 -16.84 3.99 -2.18
CA VAL A 109 -15.58 4.01 -1.42
C VAL A 109 -15.61 4.99 -0.24
N MET A 110 -16.46 6.01 -0.28
CA MET A 110 -16.60 6.97 0.84
C MET A 110 -17.22 6.34 2.10
N GLY A 111 -17.83 5.19 1.98
CA GLY A 111 -18.32 4.42 3.14
C GLY A 111 -17.26 3.58 3.82
N MET A 112 -16.09 3.43 3.22
CA MET A 112 -14.98 2.66 3.79
C MET A 112 -14.34 3.41 4.96
N LYS A 113 -13.85 2.65 5.94
CA LYS A 113 -13.23 3.20 7.15
C LYS A 113 -11.83 2.63 7.31
N ARG A 114 -10.98 3.35 8.04
CA ARG A 114 -9.67 2.83 8.46
C ARG A 114 -9.83 1.45 9.10
N GLY A 115 -9.03 0.49 8.63
CA GLY A 115 -9.07 -0.90 9.08
C GLY A 115 -9.99 -1.81 8.27
N ASP A 116 -10.85 -1.28 7.38
CA ASP A 116 -11.64 -2.11 6.46
C ASP A 116 -10.72 -2.84 5.47
N ILE A 117 -11.17 -3.99 4.97
CA ILE A 117 -10.38 -4.86 4.10
C ILE A 117 -10.87 -4.74 2.66
N ILE A 118 -9.92 -4.59 1.76
CA ILE A 118 -10.18 -4.62 0.32
C ILE A 118 -9.51 -5.85 -0.28
N VAL A 119 -10.30 -6.68 -0.94
CA VAL A 119 -9.81 -7.74 -1.82
C VAL A 119 -9.64 -7.13 -3.21
N ILE A 120 -8.41 -7.09 -3.69
CA ILE A 120 -8.11 -6.62 -5.04
C ILE A 120 -8.44 -7.72 -6.04
N TYR A 121 -9.34 -7.40 -6.96
CA TYR A 121 -9.78 -8.28 -8.02
C TYR A 121 -9.32 -7.74 -9.37
N ARG A 122 -8.31 -8.38 -9.94
CA ARG A 122 -7.85 -8.08 -11.29
C ARG A 122 -8.87 -8.62 -12.29
N THR A 123 -9.46 -7.74 -13.08
CA THR A 123 -10.42 -8.12 -14.11
C THR A 123 -9.74 -8.83 -15.28
N GLY A 124 -10.51 -9.53 -16.11
CA GLY A 124 -9.99 -10.15 -17.33
C GLY A 124 -9.50 -9.13 -18.35
N ASP A 125 -8.51 -9.53 -19.14
CA ASP A 125 -7.87 -8.72 -20.18
C ASP A 125 -8.61 -8.72 -21.53
N LYS A 126 -9.84 -9.22 -21.57
CA LYS A 126 -10.70 -9.36 -22.75
C LYS A 126 -10.17 -10.32 -23.84
N LYS A 127 -9.07 -11.04 -23.59
CA LYS A 127 -8.48 -12.01 -24.53
C LYS A 127 -9.08 -13.43 -24.40
N GLY A 128 -10.13 -13.59 -23.59
CA GLY A 128 -10.81 -14.85 -23.33
C GLY A 128 -11.83 -14.75 -22.20
N PRO A 129 -12.46 -15.88 -21.81
CA PRO A 129 -13.46 -15.89 -20.75
C PRO A 129 -12.91 -15.37 -19.42
N ALA A 130 -13.61 -14.44 -18.77
CA ALA A 130 -13.19 -13.79 -17.54
C ALA A 130 -12.85 -14.79 -16.42
N ARG A 131 -13.59 -15.90 -16.32
CA ARG A 131 -13.35 -16.93 -15.27
C ARG A 131 -11.94 -17.54 -15.27
N TYR A 132 -11.21 -17.46 -16.39
CA TYR A 132 -9.85 -17.96 -16.51
C TYR A 132 -8.79 -16.86 -16.51
N ARG A 133 -9.21 -15.60 -16.58
CA ARG A 133 -8.33 -14.45 -16.79
C ARG A 133 -8.52 -13.36 -15.74
N SER A 134 -9.33 -13.63 -14.73
CA SER A 134 -9.54 -12.76 -13.58
C SER A 134 -9.11 -13.48 -12.31
N VAL A 135 -8.58 -12.74 -11.35
CA VAL A 135 -8.09 -13.32 -10.10
C VAL A 135 -8.19 -12.33 -8.94
N ALA A 136 -8.54 -12.84 -7.77
CA ALA A 136 -8.31 -12.13 -6.52
C ALA A 136 -6.82 -12.26 -6.17
N SER A 137 -6.09 -11.17 -6.18
CA SER A 137 -4.62 -11.18 -6.15
C SER A 137 -4.03 -10.72 -4.82
N THR A 138 -4.63 -9.74 -4.16
CA THR A 138 -4.02 -9.05 -3.03
C THR A 138 -5.08 -8.66 -2.01
N LEU A 139 -4.71 -8.69 -0.73
CA LEU A 139 -5.48 -8.09 0.35
C LEU A 139 -4.84 -6.76 0.76
N CYS A 140 -5.66 -5.71 0.84
CA CYS A 140 -5.25 -4.41 1.35
C CYS A 140 -6.10 -4.04 2.56
N VAL A 141 -5.55 -3.20 3.41
CA VAL A 141 -6.27 -2.58 4.54
C VAL A 141 -6.41 -1.11 4.25
N VAL A 142 -7.61 -0.57 4.39
CA VAL A 142 -7.88 0.85 4.19
C VAL A 142 -7.17 1.65 5.27
N GLU A 143 -6.27 2.54 4.88
CA GLU A 143 -5.62 3.48 5.77
C GLU A 143 -6.44 4.77 5.90
N SER A 144 -6.88 5.31 4.77
CA SER A 144 -7.76 6.49 4.71
C SER A 144 -8.51 6.55 3.40
N VAL A 145 -9.62 7.28 3.38
CA VAL A 145 -10.34 7.65 2.17
C VAL A 145 -10.42 9.17 2.15
N LYS A 146 -10.15 9.76 1.00
CA LYS A 146 -10.18 11.22 0.82
C LYS A 146 -10.96 11.58 -0.43
N ASN A 147 -11.74 12.65 -0.32
CA ASN A 147 -12.30 13.31 -1.49
C ASN A 147 -11.28 14.30 -2.05
N ILE A 148 -11.24 14.45 -3.38
CA ILE A 148 -10.33 15.39 -4.03
C ILE A 148 -10.56 16.84 -3.59
N SER A 149 -11.78 17.17 -3.15
CA SER A 149 -12.12 18.50 -2.60
C SER A 149 -11.51 18.79 -1.22
N GLU A 150 -10.97 17.78 -0.53
CA GLU A 150 -10.29 17.95 0.75
C GLU A 150 -8.86 18.50 0.59
N PHE A 151 -8.32 18.48 -0.62
CA PHE A 151 -7.00 19.04 -0.91
C PHE A 151 -7.10 20.54 -1.15
N LEU A 152 -6.24 21.30 -0.46
CA LEU A 152 -6.23 22.77 -0.52
C LEU A 152 -5.78 23.29 -1.89
N SER A 153 -4.96 22.54 -2.61
CA SER A 153 -4.43 22.92 -3.92
C SER A 153 -4.15 21.68 -4.80
N GLU A 154 -3.95 21.95 -6.10
CA GLU A 154 -3.47 20.94 -7.06
C GLU A 154 -2.15 20.33 -6.61
N ASP A 155 -1.20 21.16 -6.17
CA ASP A 155 0.11 20.67 -5.72
C ASP A 155 0.01 19.78 -4.51
N SER A 156 -0.84 20.12 -3.52
CA SER A 156 -1.05 19.27 -2.35
C SER A 156 -1.66 17.91 -2.70
N PHE A 157 -2.52 17.85 -3.72
CA PHE A 157 -3.04 16.60 -4.25
C PHE A 157 -1.96 15.78 -4.95
N VAL A 158 -1.17 16.43 -5.81
CA VAL A 158 -0.08 15.77 -6.55
C VAL A 158 0.95 15.21 -5.58
N ASP A 159 1.44 16.01 -4.63
CA ASP A 159 2.41 15.59 -3.62
C ASP A 159 1.94 14.39 -2.80
N TYR A 160 0.65 14.37 -2.47
CA TYR A 160 0.05 13.25 -1.75
C TYR A 160 0.02 11.97 -2.57
N CYS A 161 -0.30 12.06 -3.88
CA CYS A 161 -0.55 10.91 -4.74
C CYS A 161 0.69 10.36 -5.44
N ILE A 162 1.64 11.21 -5.83
CA ILE A 162 2.71 10.89 -6.78
C ILE A 162 3.57 9.68 -6.35
N ARG A 163 3.78 9.50 -5.05
CA ARG A 163 4.66 8.45 -4.53
C ARG A 163 4.01 7.08 -4.47
N PHE A 164 2.68 7.01 -4.45
CA PHE A 164 1.95 5.80 -4.10
C PHE A 164 0.88 5.41 -5.13
N SER A 165 0.67 6.22 -6.16
CA SER A 165 -0.24 5.95 -7.27
C SER A 165 0.51 5.56 -8.55
N VAL A 166 -0.22 5.01 -9.51
CA VAL A 166 0.34 4.63 -10.84
C VAL A 166 0.38 5.77 -11.84
N PHE A 167 -0.11 6.94 -11.47
CA PHE A 167 -0.24 8.09 -12.35
C PHE A 167 1.01 8.98 -12.31
N SER A 168 1.36 9.54 -13.48
CA SER A 168 2.39 10.57 -13.58
C SER A 168 1.88 11.91 -13.01
N GLU A 169 2.81 12.85 -12.80
CA GLU A 169 2.45 14.19 -12.32
C GLU A 169 1.44 14.88 -13.25
N ASP A 170 1.66 14.81 -14.57
CA ASP A 170 0.76 15.42 -15.56
C ASP A 170 -0.64 14.78 -15.54
N GLU A 171 -0.70 13.46 -15.40
CA GLU A 171 -1.97 12.75 -15.25
C GLU A 171 -2.70 13.14 -13.96
N LEU A 172 -1.98 13.27 -12.84
CA LEU A 172 -2.56 13.72 -11.56
C LEU A 172 -3.09 15.15 -11.64
N ARG A 173 -2.35 16.08 -12.26
CA ARG A 173 -2.79 17.45 -12.50
C ARG A 173 -4.06 17.49 -13.35
N LYS A 174 -4.12 16.65 -14.38
CA LYS A 174 -5.32 16.52 -15.21
C LYS A 174 -6.51 15.98 -14.42
N ILE A 175 -6.32 14.92 -13.63
CA ILE A 175 -7.34 14.34 -12.75
C ILE A 175 -7.88 15.40 -11.79
N TYR A 176 -7.01 16.20 -11.19
CA TYR A 176 -7.40 17.25 -10.26
C TYR A 176 -8.28 18.32 -10.94
N LYS A 177 -7.90 18.77 -12.13
CA LYS A 177 -8.64 19.79 -12.90
C LYS A 177 -10.00 19.31 -13.37
N GLU A 178 -10.04 18.09 -13.92
CA GLU A 178 -11.27 17.51 -14.47
C GLU A 178 -12.26 17.05 -13.42
N ARG A 179 -11.81 16.79 -12.18
CA ARG A 179 -12.65 16.26 -11.07
C ARG A 179 -13.42 14.98 -11.46
N ARG A 180 -12.95 14.26 -12.48
CA ARG A 180 -13.61 13.07 -13.01
C ARG A 180 -13.59 11.90 -12.01
N TYR A 181 -12.54 11.83 -11.20
CA TYR A 181 -12.34 10.81 -10.18
C TYR A 181 -12.19 11.51 -8.83
N PRO A 182 -13.31 11.79 -8.14
CA PRO A 182 -13.30 12.60 -6.92
C PRO A 182 -12.76 11.86 -5.68
N PHE A 183 -12.48 10.55 -5.78
CA PHE A 183 -12.04 9.71 -4.66
C PHE A 183 -10.77 8.94 -4.98
#